data_478fe33b8a0f21fea2c49fb802e4ef2f
#
_entry.id   478fe33b8a0f21fea2c49fb802e4ef2f
#
_cell.length_a   1.000
_cell.length_b   1.000
_cell.length_c   1.000
_cell.angle_alpha   90.00
_cell.angle_beta   90.00
_cell.angle_gamma   90.00
#
_symmetry.space_group_name_H-M   'P 1'
#
loop_
_entity.id
_entity.type
_entity.pdbx_description
1 polymer ?
#
loop_
_entity_poly.entity_id
_entity_poly.type
_entity_poly.pdbx_seq_one_letter_code
_entity_poly.pdbx_strand_id
1 'polypeptide(L)'
;MLSAALKLENYLRERIYDTDGCISIRQLAEETGYSECYIRRVFQQVHGISPKNFERFVRFQKLLHVINKMPERIRLDALAQQCGYYDEAHMIKDFKQYAGITPQGYERLITGTKIPELEL
;
A
#
# COMPACT_ATOMS: atom_id res chain seq x y z
N MET A 1 -15.49 17.38 -20.45
CA MET A 1 -14.10 17.06 -20.81
C MET A 1 -13.22 17.21 -19.58
N LEU A 2 -12.38 16.23 -19.29
CA LEU A 2 -11.49 16.28 -18.15
C LEU A 2 -10.35 17.27 -18.39
N SER A 3 -9.98 18.03 -17.35
CA SER A 3 -8.82 18.90 -17.42
C SER A 3 -7.52 18.08 -17.54
N ALA A 4 -6.43 18.73 -17.95
CA ALA A 4 -5.12 18.08 -18.03
C ALA A 4 -4.69 17.54 -16.65
N ALA A 5 -4.99 18.29 -15.58
CA ALA A 5 -4.65 17.86 -14.22
C ALA A 5 -5.41 16.58 -13.82
N LEU A 6 -6.69 16.48 -14.16
CA LEU A 6 -7.47 15.29 -13.86
C LEU A 6 -7.04 14.09 -14.70
N LYS A 7 -6.65 14.30 -15.93
CA LYS A 7 -6.09 13.24 -16.78
C LYS A 7 -4.78 12.73 -16.21
N LEU A 8 -3.93 13.63 -15.74
CA LEU A 8 -2.68 13.26 -15.10
C LEU A 8 -2.94 12.47 -13.82
N GLU A 9 -3.82 12.96 -12.95
CA GLU A 9 -4.17 12.26 -11.71
C GLU A 9 -4.65 10.84 -12.01
N ASN A 10 -5.53 10.68 -12.98
CA ASN A 10 -6.05 9.38 -13.35
C ASN A 10 -4.92 8.42 -13.78
N TYR A 11 -4.00 8.90 -14.60
CA TYR A 11 -2.83 8.12 -15.01
C TYR A 11 -1.98 7.72 -13.82
N LEU A 12 -1.66 8.68 -12.93
CA LEU A 12 -0.84 8.42 -11.75
C LEU A 12 -1.47 7.36 -10.86
N ARG A 13 -2.76 7.48 -10.58
CA ARG A 13 -3.51 6.54 -9.76
C ARG A 13 -3.52 5.14 -10.36
N GLU A 14 -3.79 5.03 -11.65
CA GLU A 14 -3.77 3.73 -12.34
C GLU A 14 -2.40 3.08 -12.26
N ARG A 15 -1.32 3.84 -12.48
CA ARG A 15 0.03 3.32 -12.39
C ARG A 15 0.39 2.85 -10.99
N ILE A 16 -0.06 3.58 -9.98
CA ILE A 16 0.16 3.19 -8.59
C ILE A 16 -0.56 1.87 -8.29
N TYR A 17 -1.81 1.72 -8.71
CA TYR A 17 -2.54 0.47 -8.53
C TYR A 17 -1.94 -0.68 -9.33
N ASP A 18 -1.55 -0.45 -10.58
CA ASP A 18 -0.95 -1.49 -11.44
C ASP A 18 0.35 -2.04 -10.85
N THR A 19 1.08 -1.22 -10.12
CA THR A 19 2.34 -1.61 -9.50
C THR A 19 2.20 -2.00 -8.03
N ASP A 20 0.97 -2.11 -7.53
CA ASP A 20 0.68 -2.38 -6.13
C ASP A 20 1.38 -1.41 -5.16
N GLY A 21 1.48 -0.15 -5.57
CA GLY A 21 2.11 0.90 -4.77
C GLY A 21 3.64 0.89 -4.81
N CYS A 22 4.24 0.30 -5.83
CA CYS A 22 5.70 0.13 -5.92
C CYS A 22 6.38 0.94 -7.01
N ILE A 23 5.70 1.93 -7.57
CA ILE A 23 6.31 2.82 -8.56
C ILE A 23 6.86 4.07 -7.88
N SER A 24 8.06 4.51 -8.26
CA SER A 24 8.64 5.72 -7.70
C SER A 24 8.03 6.96 -8.35
N ILE A 25 8.03 8.08 -7.62
CA ILE A 25 7.60 9.35 -8.19
C ILE A 25 8.52 9.78 -9.33
N ARG A 26 9.80 9.43 -9.25
CA ARG A 26 10.75 9.67 -10.31
C ARG A 26 10.34 8.97 -11.61
N GLN A 27 9.94 7.71 -11.50
CA GLN A 27 9.47 6.96 -12.67
C GLN A 27 8.18 7.55 -13.23
N LEU A 28 7.27 7.97 -12.37
CA LEU A 28 6.05 8.64 -12.81
C LEU A 28 6.37 9.93 -13.56
N ALA A 29 7.35 10.69 -13.09
CA ALA A 29 7.80 11.90 -13.76
C ALA A 29 8.38 11.58 -15.14
N GLU A 30 9.21 10.53 -15.22
CA GLU A 30 9.79 10.09 -16.49
C GLU A 30 8.70 9.65 -17.48
N GLU A 31 7.70 8.91 -17.03
CA GLU A 31 6.63 8.41 -17.89
C GLU A 31 5.72 9.52 -18.39
N THR A 32 5.45 10.52 -17.56
CA THR A 32 4.48 11.56 -17.89
C THR A 32 5.09 12.81 -18.50
N GLY A 33 6.38 13.06 -18.28
CA GLY A 33 7.03 14.30 -18.68
C GLY A 33 6.78 15.47 -17.73
N TYR A 34 6.01 15.28 -16.68
CA TYR A 34 5.77 16.30 -15.67
C TYR A 34 6.83 16.23 -14.58
N SER A 35 7.08 17.37 -13.90
CA SER A 35 8.02 17.39 -12.77
C SER A 35 7.44 16.64 -11.57
N GLU A 36 8.33 16.13 -10.72
CA GLU A 36 7.91 15.48 -9.47
C GLU A 36 7.12 16.46 -8.59
N CYS A 37 7.53 17.71 -8.55
CA CYS A 37 6.85 18.74 -7.77
C CYS A 37 5.41 18.95 -8.25
N TYR A 38 5.20 19.02 -9.56
CA TYR A 38 3.86 19.18 -10.11
C TYR A 38 3.00 17.97 -9.85
N ILE A 39 3.55 16.77 -9.99
CA ILE A 39 2.86 15.51 -9.69
C ILE A 39 2.38 15.50 -8.24
N ARG A 40 3.24 15.87 -7.29
CA ARG A 40 2.85 15.95 -5.88
C ARG A 40 1.73 16.94 -5.65
N ARG A 41 1.80 18.09 -6.32
CA ARG A 41 0.77 19.14 -6.19
C ARG A 41 -0.58 18.67 -6.69
N VAL A 42 -0.64 18.11 -7.89
CA VAL A 42 -1.88 17.62 -8.49
C VAL A 42 -2.49 16.52 -7.62
N PHE A 43 -1.67 15.58 -7.19
CA PHE A 43 -2.14 14.46 -6.38
C PHE A 43 -2.67 14.92 -5.02
N GLN A 44 -1.95 15.84 -4.37
CA GLN A 44 -2.36 16.43 -3.10
C GLN A 44 -3.69 17.18 -3.23
N GLN A 45 -3.88 17.93 -4.32
CA GLN A 45 -5.11 18.68 -4.54
C GLN A 45 -6.31 17.76 -4.71
N VAL A 46 -6.14 16.63 -5.39
CA VAL A 46 -7.26 15.72 -5.65
C VAL A 46 -7.53 14.80 -4.46
N HIS A 47 -6.49 14.27 -3.83
CA HIS A 47 -6.64 13.24 -2.80
C HIS A 47 -6.40 13.73 -1.37
N GLY A 48 -5.84 14.91 -1.20
CA GLY A 48 -5.51 15.43 0.14
C GLY A 48 -4.31 14.76 0.79
N ILE A 49 -3.63 13.85 0.08
CA ILE A 49 -2.43 13.17 0.57
C ILE A 49 -1.39 13.13 -0.55
N SER A 50 -0.12 12.90 -0.18
CA SER A 50 0.97 12.80 -1.16
C SER A 50 0.89 11.48 -1.94
N PRO A 51 1.48 11.42 -3.15
CA PRO A 51 1.59 10.15 -3.88
C PRO A 51 2.29 9.08 -3.06
N LYS A 52 3.32 9.43 -2.30
CA LYS A 52 4.05 8.50 -1.45
C LYS A 52 3.14 7.85 -0.40
N ASN A 53 2.31 8.64 0.27
CA ASN A 53 1.37 8.12 1.26
C ASN A 53 0.30 7.27 0.61
N PHE A 54 -0.15 7.64 -0.58
CA PHE A 54 -1.11 6.84 -1.33
C PHE A 54 -0.50 5.49 -1.72
N GLU A 55 0.75 5.48 -2.16
CA GLU A 55 1.47 4.24 -2.50
C GLU A 55 1.60 3.32 -1.28
N ARG A 56 1.91 3.89 -0.12
CA ARG A 56 1.98 3.12 1.13
C ARG A 56 0.65 2.47 1.46
N PHE A 57 -0.43 3.19 1.27
CA PHE A 57 -1.78 2.67 1.49
C PHE A 57 -2.10 1.53 0.51
N VAL A 58 -1.75 1.69 -0.76
CA VAL A 58 -1.97 0.65 -1.77
C VAL A 58 -1.15 -0.60 -1.45
N ARG A 59 0.11 -0.45 -1.03
CA ARG A 59 0.91 -1.60 -0.58
C ARG A 59 0.26 -2.31 0.61
N PHE A 60 -0.28 -1.55 1.54
CA PHE A 60 -1.00 -2.11 2.70
C PHE A 60 -2.23 -2.90 2.25
N GLN A 61 -3.01 -2.38 1.30
CA GLN A 61 -4.16 -3.11 0.76
C GLN A 61 -3.74 -4.42 0.09
N LYS A 62 -2.65 -4.41 -0.65
CA LYS A 62 -2.09 -5.61 -1.25
C LYS A 62 -1.69 -6.63 -0.19
N LEU A 63 -1.03 -6.17 0.86
CA LEU A 63 -0.62 -7.02 1.99
C LEU A 63 -1.82 -7.69 2.65
N LEU A 64 -2.87 -6.93 2.95
CA LEU A 64 -4.11 -7.48 3.50
C LEU A 64 -4.70 -8.54 2.58
N HIS A 65 -4.74 -8.27 1.29
CA HIS A 65 -5.28 -9.20 0.30
C HIS A 65 -4.52 -10.52 0.29
N VAL A 66 -3.19 -10.44 0.33
CA VAL A 66 -2.33 -11.63 0.34
C VAL A 66 -2.55 -12.44 1.62
N ILE A 67 -2.55 -11.76 2.78
CA ILE A 67 -2.77 -12.45 4.06
C ILE A 67 -4.14 -13.12 4.11
N ASN A 68 -5.18 -12.43 3.65
CA ASN A 68 -6.55 -12.96 3.68
C ASN A 68 -6.73 -14.21 2.80
N LYS A 69 -5.93 -14.34 1.76
CA LYS A 69 -6.03 -15.48 0.83
C LYS A 69 -5.13 -16.65 1.20
N MET A 70 -4.35 -16.52 2.26
CA MET A 70 -3.41 -17.57 2.62
C MET A 70 -4.06 -18.60 3.53
N PRO A 71 -4.02 -19.89 3.15
CA PRO A 71 -4.57 -20.96 3.99
C PRO A 71 -3.66 -21.33 5.16
N GLU A 72 -2.39 -20.94 5.10
CA GLU A 72 -1.38 -21.31 6.09
C GLU A 72 -0.58 -20.11 6.53
N ARG A 73 0.15 -20.31 7.62
CA ARG A 73 1.02 -19.30 8.19
C ARG A 73 2.18 -18.97 7.25
N ILE A 74 2.39 -17.71 6.96
CA ILE A 74 3.44 -17.25 6.06
C ILE A 74 4.66 -16.78 6.84
N ARG A 75 5.83 -16.95 6.22
CA ARG A 75 7.04 -16.31 6.69
C ARG A 75 6.97 -14.82 6.39
N LEU A 76 7.27 -14.01 7.40
CA LEU A 76 7.20 -12.55 7.26
C LEU A 76 8.18 -12.00 6.24
N ASP A 77 9.39 -12.58 6.13
CA ASP A 77 10.37 -12.14 5.15
C ASP A 77 9.88 -12.37 3.72
N ALA A 78 9.29 -13.52 3.45
CA ALA A 78 8.71 -13.84 2.15
C ALA A 78 7.53 -12.93 1.83
N LEU A 79 6.68 -12.65 2.82
CA LEU A 79 5.53 -11.78 2.68
C LEU A 79 5.95 -10.35 2.35
N ALA A 80 6.96 -9.84 3.04
CA ALA A 80 7.50 -8.50 2.79
C ALA A 80 8.04 -8.38 1.35
N GLN A 81 8.78 -9.37 0.92
CA GLN A 81 9.33 -9.40 -0.44
C GLN A 81 8.22 -9.44 -1.50
N GLN A 82 7.24 -10.29 -1.29
CA GLN A 82 6.12 -10.46 -2.22
C GLN A 82 5.29 -9.17 -2.35
N CYS A 83 5.15 -8.42 -1.28
CA CYS A 83 4.32 -7.22 -1.24
C CYS A 83 5.10 -5.91 -1.48
N GLY A 84 6.38 -6.01 -1.87
CA GLY A 84 7.15 -4.84 -2.30
C GLY A 84 7.70 -3.98 -1.17
N TYR A 85 7.87 -4.55 0.02
CA TYR A 85 8.51 -3.84 1.13
C TYR A 85 10.02 -4.05 1.10
N TYR A 86 10.73 -3.08 1.64
CA TYR A 86 12.19 -3.14 1.71
C TYR A 86 12.66 -4.31 2.60
N ASP A 87 12.03 -4.47 3.76
CA ASP A 87 12.31 -5.56 4.69
C ASP A 87 11.10 -5.83 5.58
N GLU A 88 11.21 -6.83 6.47
CA GLU A 88 10.17 -7.17 7.43
C GLU A 88 9.80 -5.98 8.33
N ALA A 89 10.81 -5.29 8.84
CA ALA A 89 10.60 -4.19 9.77
C ALA A 89 9.78 -3.07 9.13
N HIS A 90 10.06 -2.74 7.88
CA HIS A 90 9.29 -1.75 7.13
C HIS A 90 7.83 -2.19 6.96
N MET A 91 7.62 -3.44 6.59
CA MET A 91 6.28 -4.01 6.44
C MET A 91 5.50 -3.97 7.75
N ILE A 92 6.10 -4.41 8.84
CA ILE A 92 5.46 -4.45 10.15
C ILE A 92 5.10 -3.04 10.61
N LYS A 93 5.99 -2.07 10.40
CA LYS A 93 5.76 -0.69 10.77
C LYS A 93 4.56 -0.10 10.02
N ASP A 94 4.52 -0.27 8.69
CA ASP A 94 3.41 0.23 7.88
C ASP A 94 2.11 -0.47 8.23
N PHE A 95 2.14 -1.79 8.40
CA PHE A 95 0.96 -2.55 8.77
C PHE A 95 0.37 -2.07 10.10
N LYS A 96 1.23 -1.94 11.11
CA LYS A 96 0.78 -1.49 12.43
C LYS A 96 0.23 -0.08 12.40
N GLN A 97 0.79 0.79 11.55
CA GLN A 97 0.32 2.16 11.40
C GLN A 97 -1.12 2.20 10.87
N TYR A 98 -1.46 1.36 9.90
CA TYR A 98 -2.80 1.37 9.29
C TYR A 98 -3.79 0.47 10.04
N ALA A 99 -3.36 -0.67 10.52
CA ALA A 99 -4.25 -1.66 11.14
C ALA A 99 -4.32 -1.56 12.66
N GLY A 100 -3.35 -0.93 13.31
CA GLY A 100 -3.28 -0.86 14.76
C GLY A 100 -2.75 -2.10 15.44
N ILE A 101 -2.51 -3.18 14.69
CA ILE A 101 -1.95 -4.44 15.18
C ILE A 101 -0.87 -4.92 14.22
N THR A 102 -0.09 -5.91 14.67
CA THR A 102 0.96 -6.51 13.83
C THR A 102 0.36 -7.44 12.78
N PRO A 103 1.10 -7.75 11.69
CA PRO A 103 0.65 -8.76 10.73
C PRO A 103 0.36 -10.11 11.38
N GLN A 104 1.18 -10.53 12.35
CA GLN A 104 0.95 -11.77 13.07
C GLN A 104 -0.34 -11.71 13.90
N GLY A 105 -0.61 -10.59 14.55
CA GLY A 105 -1.84 -10.38 15.30
C GLY A 105 -3.07 -10.46 14.41
N TYR A 106 -2.99 -9.84 13.24
CA TYR A 106 -4.06 -9.89 12.25
C TYR A 106 -4.26 -11.31 11.72
N GLU A 107 -3.18 -12.01 11.40
CA GLU A 107 -3.24 -13.40 10.94
C GLU A 107 -3.97 -14.29 11.96
N ARG A 108 -3.68 -14.13 13.25
CA ARG A 108 -4.38 -14.88 14.30
C ARG A 108 -5.87 -14.63 14.29
N LEU A 109 -6.28 -13.37 14.06
CA LEU A 109 -7.70 -13.03 14.01
C LEU A 109 -8.41 -13.71 12.85
N ILE A 110 -7.80 -13.69 11.65
CA ILE A 110 -8.46 -14.24 10.45
C ILE A 110 -8.37 -15.75 10.36
N THR A 111 -7.38 -16.39 10.97
CA THR A 111 -7.26 -17.86 10.98
C THR A 111 -8.10 -18.52 12.08
N GLY A 112 -8.76 -17.71 12.89
CA GLY A 112 -9.59 -18.22 13.97
C GLY A 112 -8.79 -18.66 15.18
N THR A 113 -7.52 -18.25 15.31
CA THR A 113 -6.77 -18.48 16.53
C THR A 113 -7.41 -17.64 17.62
N LYS A 114 -8.07 -18.28 18.56
CA LYS A 114 -8.84 -17.58 19.57
C LYS A 114 -7.95 -17.00 20.64
N ILE A 115 -8.27 -15.79 21.03
CA ILE A 115 -7.69 -15.17 22.23
C ILE A 115 -8.62 -15.54 23.38
N PRO A 116 -8.13 -16.20 24.43
CA PRO A 116 -9.00 -16.70 25.51
C PRO A 116 -9.96 -15.66 26.08
N GLU A 117 -9.53 -14.41 26.18
CA GLU A 117 -10.36 -13.33 26.72
C GLU A 117 -11.54 -12.97 25.80
N LEU A 118 -11.49 -13.38 24.55
CA LEU A 118 -12.53 -13.09 23.56
C LEU A 118 -13.40 -14.31 23.27
N GLU A 119 -13.16 -15.44 23.91
CA GLU A 119 -14.00 -16.60 23.78
C GLU A 119 -15.21 -16.46 24.72
N LEU A 120 -16.27 -15.99 24.14
CA LEU A 120 -17.54 -15.84 24.90
C LEU A 120 -18.50 -16.95 24.58
#